data_c14440569d461371ea9e7e2a79ac6281
#
_entry.id   c14440569d461371ea9e7e2a79ac6281
#
_cell.length_a   1.000
_cell.length_b   1.000
_cell.length_c   1.000
_cell.angle_alpha   90.00
_cell.angle_beta   90.00
_cell.angle_gamma   90.00
#
_symmetry.space_group_name_H-M   'P 1'
#
loop_
_entity.id
_entity.type
_entity.pdbx_description
1 polymer ?
#
loop_
_entity_poly.entity_id
_entity_poly.type
_entity_poly.pdbx_seq_one_letter_code
_entity_poly.pdbx_strand_id
1 'polypeptide(L)'
;MLVSGSIAYDLIMKFEGVFKDALLKKNLANLNVSFTGLDKKMFYGGCGANICYNFSLFKGLGISSMLFGVAGKDFKEYGKKLSDDGVNVDLVGIDNDGFTASAYVLTDNRENQLTIFSPGAMGNINVEKKLTDKILKELDYAILSPDICERTVRLARKLKSAGVSWFFDPGQMTHAFKLEDLKYLTSNAFGLIANSYEIKLLCSKLKISENILRKKFNVMIETLGEGGLNVYKKSGVKTHIQSVKPLKIIDPTGCGDAFRGGFLAGLTKGLSIEQSCKIGALTATYKIEKPGTQNHKFTLAEFRGRYKKAFKENCSI
;
A
#
# COMPACT_ATOMS: atom_id res chain seq x y z
N MET A 1 11.04 -4.92 10.12
CA MET A 1 10.40 -4.68 8.79
C MET A 1 10.48 -3.20 8.44
N LEU A 2 10.95 -2.82 7.26
CA LEU A 2 10.90 -1.45 6.72
C LEU A 2 9.76 -1.33 5.71
N VAL A 3 8.93 -0.31 5.83
CA VAL A 3 7.87 0.01 4.88
C VAL A 3 8.13 1.42 4.34
N SER A 4 8.50 1.52 3.07
CA SER A 4 8.61 2.79 2.35
C SER A 4 7.36 3.02 1.53
N GLY A 5 6.80 4.21 1.63
CA GLY A 5 5.61 4.58 0.87
C GLY A 5 5.01 5.89 1.32
N SER A 6 3.98 6.31 0.60
CA SER A 6 3.26 7.56 0.86
C SER A 6 2.61 7.58 2.24
N ILE A 7 2.55 8.80 2.79
CA ILE A 7 1.78 9.19 3.97
C ILE A 7 0.84 10.27 3.48
N ALA A 8 -0.48 10.10 3.65
CA ALA A 8 -1.44 11.02 3.08
C ALA A 8 -2.72 11.13 3.91
N TYR A 9 -3.49 12.18 3.68
CA TYR A 9 -4.88 12.31 4.13
C TYR A 9 -5.83 12.08 2.96
N ASP A 10 -6.93 11.37 3.20
CA ASP A 10 -8.03 11.23 2.25
C ASP A 10 -9.20 12.12 2.72
N LEU A 11 -9.47 13.20 1.96
CA LEU A 11 -10.55 14.14 2.23
C LEU A 11 -11.71 13.83 1.28
N ILE A 12 -12.75 13.23 1.83
CA ILE A 12 -13.92 12.78 1.06
C ILE A 12 -15.07 13.73 1.31
N MET A 13 -15.70 14.19 0.23
CA MET A 13 -16.88 15.06 0.26
C MET A 13 -17.96 14.50 -0.67
N LYS A 14 -19.22 14.76 -0.38
CA LYS A 14 -20.35 14.45 -1.25
C LYS A 14 -20.83 15.69 -1.98
N PHE A 15 -21.12 15.55 -3.26
CA PHE A 15 -21.78 16.54 -4.09
C PHE A 15 -23.24 16.11 -4.30
N GLU A 16 -24.19 16.94 -3.86
CA GLU A 16 -25.62 16.71 -4.05
C GLU A 16 -26.05 17.05 -5.49
N GLY A 17 -25.55 16.32 -6.45
CA GLY A 17 -25.83 16.48 -7.86
C GLY A 17 -25.21 15.34 -8.67
N VAL A 18 -25.21 15.47 -9.98
CA VAL A 18 -24.56 14.54 -10.90
C VAL A 18 -23.54 15.34 -11.71
N PHE A 19 -22.29 14.88 -11.72
CA PHE A 19 -21.22 15.59 -12.46
C PHE A 19 -21.53 15.80 -13.93
N LYS A 20 -22.16 14.79 -14.57
CA LYS A 20 -22.59 14.89 -15.96
C LYS A 20 -23.48 16.12 -16.19
N ASP A 21 -24.43 16.40 -15.30
CA ASP A 21 -25.37 17.51 -15.45
C ASP A 21 -24.69 18.87 -15.16
N ALA A 22 -23.71 18.88 -14.26
CA ALA A 22 -22.95 20.07 -13.90
C ALA A 22 -21.88 20.44 -14.95
N LEU A 23 -21.26 19.46 -15.61
CA LEU A 23 -20.12 19.66 -16.51
C LEU A 23 -20.53 19.79 -17.98
N LEU A 24 -21.49 19.00 -18.47
CA LEU A 24 -21.83 18.93 -19.90
C LEU A 24 -22.66 20.10 -20.43
N LYS A 25 -23.28 20.91 -19.57
CA LYS A 25 -24.05 22.10 -19.98
C LYS A 25 -23.17 23.34 -20.28
N LYS A 26 -21.86 23.25 -20.12
CA LYS A 26 -20.94 24.37 -20.28
C LYS A 26 -19.86 24.08 -21.31
N ASN A 27 -19.41 25.15 -22.00
CA ASN A 27 -18.30 25.05 -22.91
C ASN A 27 -17.00 24.69 -22.14
N LEU A 28 -16.42 23.54 -22.43
CA LEU A 28 -15.21 23.03 -21.75
C LEU A 28 -13.96 23.91 -21.97
N ALA A 29 -13.99 24.80 -23.00
CA ALA A 29 -12.85 25.70 -23.27
C ALA A 29 -12.69 26.81 -22.20
N ASN A 30 -13.78 27.16 -21.48
CA ASN A 30 -13.79 28.17 -20.42
C ASN A 30 -14.57 27.65 -19.21
N LEU A 31 -14.10 26.53 -18.64
CA LEU A 31 -14.79 25.88 -17.53
C LEU A 31 -14.55 26.65 -16.23
N ASN A 32 -15.61 27.28 -15.70
CA ASN A 32 -15.65 27.82 -14.34
C ASN A 32 -16.83 27.16 -13.61
N VAL A 33 -16.54 26.09 -12.85
CA VAL A 33 -17.54 25.31 -12.12
C VAL A 33 -17.16 25.28 -10.66
N SER A 34 -18.15 25.58 -9.82
CA SER A 34 -18.05 25.46 -8.36
C SER A 34 -18.97 24.34 -7.88
N PHE A 35 -18.44 23.47 -7.05
CA PHE A 35 -19.19 22.41 -6.38
C PHE A 35 -19.27 22.71 -4.89
N THR A 36 -20.48 22.63 -4.33
CA THR A 36 -20.65 22.63 -2.88
C THR A 36 -20.52 21.19 -2.40
N GLY A 37 -19.43 20.90 -1.69
CA GLY A 37 -19.18 19.59 -1.07
C GLY A 37 -19.79 19.55 0.33
N LEU A 38 -20.59 18.54 0.61
CA LEU A 38 -21.18 18.26 1.94
C LEU A 38 -20.45 17.10 2.60
N ASP A 39 -20.69 16.90 3.90
CA ASP A 39 -20.21 15.74 4.67
C ASP A 39 -18.70 15.51 4.56
N LYS A 40 -17.91 16.57 4.68
CA LYS A 40 -16.45 16.45 4.65
C LYS A 40 -15.97 15.45 5.71
N LYS A 41 -15.37 14.36 5.26
CA LYS A 41 -14.70 13.37 6.11
C LYS A 41 -13.22 13.34 5.79
N MET A 42 -12.39 13.27 6.84
CA MET A 42 -10.95 13.10 6.71
C MET A 42 -10.58 11.72 7.26
N PHE A 43 -9.88 10.96 6.45
CA PHE A 43 -9.30 9.68 6.84
C PHE A 43 -7.78 9.74 6.75
N TYR A 44 -7.13 9.00 7.61
CA TYR A 44 -5.71 8.73 7.51
C TYR A 44 -5.48 7.73 6.38
N GLY A 45 -4.49 7.99 5.52
CA GLY A 45 -4.22 7.22 4.31
C GLY A 45 -2.75 7.23 3.93
N GLY A 46 -2.49 6.94 2.66
CA GLY A 46 -1.15 6.74 2.11
C GLY A 46 -0.70 5.29 2.22
N CYS A 47 -0.18 4.74 1.11
CA CYS A 47 0.12 3.31 1.00
C CYS A 47 1.11 2.83 2.07
N GLY A 48 2.19 3.57 2.34
CA GLY A 48 3.16 3.19 3.36
C GLY A 48 2.57 3.17 4.76
N ALA A 49 1.82 4.22 5.12
CA ALA A 49 1.17 4.31 6.43
C ALA A 49 0.09 3.24 6.62
N ASN A 50 -0.71 2.95 5.56
CA ASN A 50 -1.72 1.90 5.58
C ASN A 50 -1.10 0.51 5.77
N ILE A 51 0.00 0.21 5.07
CA ILE A 51 0.72 -1.07 5.21
C ILE A 51 1.25 -1.22 6.64
N CYS A 52 1.89 -0.17 7.20
CA CYS A 52 2.37 -0.17 8.58
C CYS A 52 1.25 -0.36 9.60
N TYR A 53 0.11 0.34 9.43
CA TYR A 53 -1.06 0.16 10.28
C TYR A 53 -1.53 -1.29 10.28
N ASN A 54 -1.71 -1.88 9.10
CA ASN A 54 -2.17 -3.26 8.98
C ASN A 54 -1.16 -4.27 9.55
N PHE A 55 0.13 -4.02 9.38
CA PHE A 55 1.19 -4.81 10.02
C PHE A 55 1.13 -4.70 11.55
N SER A 56 0.88 -3.49 12.10
CA SER A 56 0.84 -3.25 13.55
C SER A 56 -0.31 -3.97 14.26
N LEU A 57 -1.36 -4.39 13.55
CA LEU A 57 -2.42 -5.23 14.12
C LEU A 57 -1.90 -6.57 14.63
N PHE A 58 -0.70 -6.98 14.22
CA PHE A 58 0.01 -8.20 14.65
C PHE A 58 1.11 -7.91 15.68
N LYS A 59 1.19 -6.72 16.28
CA LYS A 59 2.22 -6.35 17.27
C LYS A 59 2.30 -7.30 18.47
N GLY A 60 1.20 -7.94 18.85
CA GLY A 60 1.16 -8.98 19.89
C GLY A 60 2.02 -10.22 19.59
N LEU A 61 2.55 -10.37 18.38
CA LEU A 61 3.50 -11.41 17.98
C LEU A 61 4.97 -11.01 18.21
N GLY A 62 5.26 -9.86 18.81
CA GLY A 62 6.62 -9.35 19.01
C GLY A 62 7.31 -8.89 17.73
N ILE A 63 6.54 -8.43 16.72
CA ILE A 63 7.05 -7.87 15.48
C ILE A 63 6.74 -6.37 15.38
N SER A 64 7.60 -5.62 14.69
CA SER A 64 7.45 -4.18 14.50
C SER A 64 7.76 -3.76 13.08
N SER A 65 7.15 -2.65 12.65
CA SER A 65 7.43 -2.00 11.38
C SER A 65 7.93 -0.57 11.59
N MET A 66 8.80 -0.12 10.71
CA MET A 66 9.29 1.25 10.62
C MET A 66 8.73 1.87 9.35
N LEU A 67 8.00 2.98 9.48
CA LEU A 67 7.50 3.76 8.36
C LEU A 67 8.58 4.70 7.85
N PHE A 68 8.92 4.58 6.56
CA PHE A 68 9.88 5.44 5.89
C PHE A 68 9.18 6.24 4.79
N GLY A 69 9.13 7.55 4.96
CA GLY A 69 8.46 8.46 4.04
C GLY A 69 8.61 9.91 4.49
N VAL A 70 7.87 10.81 3.86
CA VAL A 70 7.85 12.24 4.20
C VAL A 70 6.43 12.68 4.43
N ALA A 71 6.25 13.46 5.48
CA ALA A 71 5.01 14.14 5.83
C ALA A 71 5.25 15.65 6.04
N GLY A 72 4.20 16.43 6.08
CA GLY A 72 4.25 17.86 6.31
C GLY A 72 4.09 18.25 7.77
N LYS A 73 4.03 19.57 8.01
CA LYS A 73 3.87 20.20 9.35
C LYS A 73 2.61 19.79 10.11
N ASP A 74 1.63 19.27 9.41
CA ASP A 74 0.34 18.80 9.93
C ASP A 74 0.34 17.32 10.37
N PHE A 75 1.49 16.64 10.32
CA PHE A 75 1.61 15.21 10.61
C PHE A 75 1.47 14.84 12.11
N LYS A 76 1.57 15.79 13.03
CA LYS A 76 1.67 15.53 14.47
C LYS A 76 0.59 14.57 14.99
N GLU A 77 -0.67 14.83 14.70
CA GLU A 77 -1.80 14.01 15.16
C GLU A 77 -1.79 12.64 14.48
N TYR A 78 -1.50 12.60 13.20
CA TYR A 78 -1.40 11.36 12.46
C TYR A 78 -0.22 10.50 12.94
N GLY A 79 0.94 11.11 13.14
CA GLY A 79 2.12 10.43 13.69
C GLY A 79 1.86 9.85 15.07
N LYS A 80 1.17 10.62 15.95
CA LYS A 80 0.75 10.13 17.26
C LYS A 80 -0.15 8.91 17.15
N LYS A 81 -1.19 8.96 16.28
CA LYS A 81 -2.08 7.82 16.06
C LYS A 81 -1.32 6.58 15.61
N LEU A 82 -0.42 6.71 14.63
CA LEU A 82 0.39 5.59 14.15
C LEU A 82 1.27 5.00 15.26
N SER A 83 1.89 5.85 16.08
CA SER A 83 2.71 5.42 17.22
C SER A 83 1.87 4.70 18.29
N ASP A 84 0.67 5.20 18.61
CA ASP A 84 -0.27 4.58 19.55
C ASP A 84 -0.73 3.19 19.03
N ASP A 85 -0.88 3.04 17.72
CA ASP A 85 -1.18 1.76 17.07
C ASP A 85 0.03 0.81 17.01
N GLY A 86 1.25 1.28 17.31
CA GLY A 86 2.48 0.48 17.38
C GLY A 86 3.37 0.54 16.14
N VAL A 87 3.21 1.55 15.31
CA VAL A 87 4.10 1.83 14.17
C VAL A 87 5.26 2.71 14.63
N ASN A 88 6.49 2.33 14.31
CA ASN A 88 7.64 3.22 14.51
C ASN A 88 7.68 4.26 13.38
N VAL A 89 7.59 5.54 13.75
CA VAL A 89 7.58 6.70 12.84
C VAL A 89 8.90 7.50 12.86
N ASP A 90 9.96 7.03 13.52
CA ASP A 90 11.23 7.76 13.67
C ASP A 90 11.92 8.04 12.33
N LEU A 91 11.65 7.20 11.33
CA LEU A 91 12.17 7.36 9.98
C LEU A 91 11.32 8.27 9.09
N VAL A 92 10.20 8.78 9.59
CA VAL A 92 9.41 9.79 8.85
C VAL A 92 10.16 11.12 8.89
N GLY A 93 10.35 11.71 7.71
CA GLY A 93 10.85 13.08 7.59
C GLY A 93 9.69 14.06 7.70
N ILE A 94 9.90 15.16 8.39
CA ILE A 94 8.92 16.24 8.49
C ILE A 94 9.43 17.44 7.72
N ASP A 95 8.65 17.85 6.71
CA ASP A 95 8.82 19.12 6.04
C ASP A 95 7.97 20.18 6.75
N ASN A 96 8.62 21.15 7.40
CA ASN A 96 7.95 22.16 8.17
C ASN A 96 7.30 23.27 7.33
N ASP A 97 7.62 23.34 6.04
CA ASP A 97 7.08 24.33 5.10
C ASP A 97 5.86 23.81 4.35
N GLY A 98 5.82 22.49 4.11
CA GLY A 98 4.76 21.83 3.37
C GLY A 98 3.67 21.20 4.24
N PHE A 99 2.55 20.83 3.59
CA PHE A 99 1.52 19.98 4.18
C PHE A 99 1.73 18.53 3.74
N THR A 100 1.27 17.59 4.54
CA THR A 100 1.23 16.17 4.19
C THR A 100 0.41 15.96 2.91
N ALA A 101 0.81 15.00 2.08
CA ALA A 101 0.08 14.68 0.86
C ALA A 101 -1.40 14.43 1.14
N SER A 102 -2.27 14.77 0.20
CA SER A 102 -3.71 14.64 0.37
C SER A 102 -4.42 14.28 -0.92
N ALA A 103 -5.36 13.34 -0.83
CA ALA A 103 -6.33 13.04 -1.87
C ALA A 103 -7.64 13.76 -1.53
N TYR A 104 -8.12 14.59 -2.44
CA TYR A 104 -9.43 15.25 -2.36
C TYR A 104 -10.38 14.48 -3.26
N VAL A 105 -11.36 13.81 -2.66
CA VAL A 105 -12.33 12.98 -3.39
C VAL A 105 -13.70 13.60 -3.27
N LEU A 106 -14.27 14.01 -4.39
CA LEU A 106 -15.64 14.47 -4.47
C LEU A 106 -16.49 13.39 -5.14
N THR A 107 -17.54 12.92 -4.46
CA THR A 107 -18.42 11.84 -4.94
C THR A 107 -19.80 12.43 -5.24
N ASP A 108 -20.34 12.14 -6.43
CA ASP A 108 -21.70 12.57 -6.81
C ASP A 108 -22.80 11.57 -6.37
N ASN A 109 -24.06 11.90 -6.59
CA ASN A 109 -25.22 11.05 -6.24
C ASN A 109 -25.30 9.73 -7.02
N ARG A 110 -24.46 9.54 -8.06
CA ARG A 110 -24.32 8.31 -8.84
C ARG A 110 -23.02 7.56 -8.54
N GLU A 111 -22.37 7.92 -7.42
CA GLU A 111 -21.09 7.34 -6.99
C GLU A 111 -19.90 7.57 -7.96
N ASN A 112 -20.05 8.49 -8.93
CA ASN A 112 -18.90 8.92 -9.71
C ASN A 112 -17.98 9.77 -8.83
N GLN A 113 -16.67 9.67 -9.07
CA GLN A 113 -15.66 10.36 -8.27
C GLN A 113 -14.78 11.28 -9.13
N LEU A 114 -14.56 12.48 -8.62
CA LEU A 114 -13.48 13.37 -9.04
C LEU A 114 -12.42 13.36 -7.96
N THR A 115 -11.21 12.95 -8.30
CA THR A 115 -10.10 12.88 -7.35
C THR A 115 -8.99 13.80 -7.78
N ILE A 116 -8.52 14.64 -6.85
CA ILE A 116 -7.34 15.49 -7.00
C ILE A 116 -6.32 15.02 -5.96
N PHE A 117 -5.14 14.60 -6.39
CA PHE A 117 -4.06 14.25 -5.50
C PHE A 117 -3.03 15.39 -5.44
N SER A 118 -2.81 15.88 -4.22
CA SER A 118 -1.73 16.83 -3.93
C SER A 118 -0.58 16.06 -3.26
N PRO A 119 0.61 16.00 -3.87
CA PRO A 119 1.76 15.30 -3.28
C PRO A 119 2.32 16.02 -2.04
N GLY A 120 2.00 17.31 -1.85
CA GLY A 120 2.45 18.08 -0.69
C GLY A 120 3.95 17.94 -0.44
N ALA A 121 4.30 17.63 0.79
CA ALA A 121 5.67 17.48 1.28
C ALA A 121 6.43 16.25 0.74
N MET A 122 5.77 15.31 0.05
CA MET A 122 6.36 14.00 -0.31
C MET A 122 7.73 14.08 -0.96
N GLY A 123 7.99 15.08 -1.80
CA GLY A 123 9.24 15.23 -2.56
C GLY A 123 10.26 16.20 -1.98
N ASN A 124 9.90 16.94 -0.94
CA ASN A 124 10.62 18.16 -0.56
C ASN A 124 11.92 17.90 0.19
N ILE A 125 12.04 16.82 0.94
CA ILE A 125 13.21 16.54 1.76
C ILE A 125 13.77 15.15 1.55
N ASN A 126 15.09 15.04 1.75
CA ASN A 126 15.79 13.78 1.68
C ASN A 126 15.88 13.14 3.08
N VAL A 127 15.22 12.00 3.25
CA VAL A 127 15.15 11.26 4.53
C VAL A 127 16.08 10.04 4.58
N GLU A 128 16.78 9.71 3.50
CA GLU A 128 17.63 8.52 3.41
C GLU A 128 18.79 8.53 4.41
N LYS A 129 19.17 9.72 4.91
CA LYS A 129 20.17 9.87 5.98
C LYS A 129 19.71 9.27 7.31
N LYS A 130 18.40 9.22 7.57
CA LYS A 130 17.84 8.60 8.79
C LYS A 130 18.01 7.08 8.79
N LEU A 131 18.12 6.45 7.63
CA LEU A 131 18.33 5.01 7.49
C LEU A 131 19.82 4.67 7.62
N THR A 132 20.28 4.48 8.84
CA THR A 132 21.68 4.17 9.17
C THR A 132 22.02 2.70 8.87
N ASP A 133 23.32 2.38 8.78
CA ASP A 133 23.78 1.00 8.59
C ASP A 133 23.38 0.09 9.75
N LYS A 134 23.27 0.62 10.97
CA LYS A 134 22.74 -0.12 12.13
C LYS A 134 21.32 -0.58 11.86
N ILE A 135 20.42 0.32 11.44
CA ILE A 135 19.03 -0.01 11.12
C ILE A 135 18.96 -1.03 9.99
N LEU A 136 19.77 -0.83 8.93
CA LEU A 136 19.78 -1.74 7.78
C LEU A 136 20.14 -3.19 8.17
N LYS A 137 21.05 -3.38 9.10
CA LYS A 137 21.48 -4.71 9.60
C LYS A 137 20.38 -5.43 10.41
N GLU A 138 19.43 -4.67 10.97
CA GLU A 138 18.33 -5.20 11.77
C GLU A 138 17.08 -5.52 10.93
N LEU A 139 17.12 -5.26 9.62
CA LEU A 139 15.98 -5.49 8.74
C LEU A 139 15.94 -6.93 8.22
N ASP A 140 14.83 -7.64 8.48
CA ASP A 140 14.54 -8.91 7.82
C ASP A 140 14.17 -8.68 6.35
N TYR A 141 13.26 -7.74 6.10
CA TYR A 141 12.73 -7.40 4.78
C TYR A 141 12.36 -5.91 4.72
N ALA A 142 12.22 -5.42 3.48
CA ALA A 142 11.60 -4.15 3.20
C ALA A 142 10.51 -4.29 2.14
N ILE A 143 9.57 -3.33 2.09
CA ILE A 143 8.67 -3.13 0.96
C ILE A 143 8.81 -1.70 0.45
N LEU A 144 8.91 -1.57 -0.88
CA LEU A 144 8.91 -0.29 -1.59
C LEU A 144 7.54 -0.15 -2.26
N SER A 145 6.62 0.52 -1.56
CA SER A 145 5.26 0.82 -2.01
C SER A 145 5.18 2.21 -2.64
N PRO A 146 4.04 2.62 -3.24
CA PRO A 146 3.94 3.89 -3.96
C PRO A 146 4.45 5.10 -3.20
N ASP A 147 5.47 5.76 -3.76
CA ASP A 147 6.12 6.97 -3.26
C ASP A 147 6.75 7.73 -4.44
N ILE A 148 7.53 8.79 -4.18
CA ILE A 148 8.33 9.48 -5.18
C ILE A 148 9.32 8.50 -5.83
N CYS A 149 9.30 8.45 -7.17
CA CYS A 149 10.10 7.48 -7.94
C CYS A 149 11.59 7.53 -7.61
N GLU A 150 12.17 8.73 -7.52
CA GLU A 150 13.57 8.95 -7.20
C GLU A 150 13.94 8.41 -5.81
N ARG A 151 13.07 8.60 -4.80
CA ARG A 151 13.28 8.04 -3.45
C ARG A 151 13.24 6.53 -3.49
N THR A 152 12.26 5.95 -4.18
CA THR A 152 12.13 4.50 -4.35
C THR A 152 13.41 3.89 -4.92
N VAL A 153 13.98 4.51 -5.96
CA VAL A 153 15.22 4.02 -6.60
C VAL A 153 16.43 4.17 -5.69
N ARG A 154 16.58 5.33 -5.02
CA ARG A 154 17.70 5.54 -4.07
C ARG A 154 17.64 4.54 -2.92
N LEU A 155 16.44 4.33 -2.37
CA LEU A 155 16.24 3.35 -1.29
C LEU A 155 16.52 1.92 -1.76
N ALA A 156 16.05 1.52 -2.95
CA ALA A 156 16.33 0.22 -3.53
C ALA A 156 17.84 -0.04 -3.68
N ARG A 157 18.60 0.98 -4.11
CA ARG A 157 20.07 0.89 -4.20
C ARG A 157 20.72 0.71 -2.82
N LYS A 158 20.25 1.45 -1.82
CA LYS A 158 20.75 1.37 -0.45
C LYS A 158 20.44 -0.01 0.18
N LEU A 159 19.22 -0.53 0.01
CA LEU A 159 18.84 -1.87 0.47
C LEU A 159 19.68 -2.97 -0.23
N LYS A 160 19.89 -2.84 -1.55
CA LYS A 160 20.73 -3.76 -2.32
C LYS A 160 22.16 -3.79 -1.79
N SER A 161 22.76 -2.63 -1.54
CA SER A 161 24.14 -2.53 -1.01
C SER A 161 24.27 -3.12 0.40
N ALA A 162 23.18 -3.05 1.19
CA ALA A 162 23.13 -3.62 2.53
C ALA A 162 22.74 -5.11 2.57
N GLY A 163 22.46 -5.73 1.43
CA GLY A 163 22.04 -7.14 1.35
C GLY A 163 20.62 -7.40 1.86
N VAL A 164 19.80 -6.35 2.06
CA VAL A 164 18.43 -6.48 2.56
C VAL A 164 17.51 -6.89 1.40
N SER A 165 16.75 -7.97 1.59
CA SER A 165 15.71 -8.39 0.65
C SER A 165 14.49 -7.45 0.69
N TRP A 166 13.94 -7.12 -0.47
CA TRP A 166 12.80 -6.21 -0.53
C TRP A 166 11.77 -6.59 -1.60
N PHE A 167 10.52 -6.26 -1.33
CA PHE A 167 9.41 -6.39 -2.27
C PHE A 167 9.18 -5.06 -3.00
N PHE A 168 8.97 -5.16 -4.30
CA PHE A 168 8.54 -4.03 -5.11
C PHE A 168 7.02 -4.03 -5.24
N ASP A 169 6.42 -2.90 -4.92
CA ASP A 169 5.00 -2.62 -5.04
C ASP A 169 4.85 -1.29 -5.80
N PRO A 170 4.82 -1.32 -7.13
CA PRO A 170 4.77 -0.10 -7.91
C PRO A 170 3.45 0.66 -7.80
N GLY A 171 2.35 -0.06 -7.57
CA GLY A 171 1.01 0.49 -7.51
C GLY A 171 0.70 1.42 -8.68
N GLN A 172 -0.02 2.48 -8.42
CA GLN A 172 -0.37 3.51 -9.41
C GLN A 172 0.84 4.31 -9.94
N MET A 173 2.02 4.21 -9.29
CA MET A 173 3.21 4.96 -9.73
C MET A 173 3.95 4.33 -10.91
N THR A 174 3.54 3.15 -11.37
CA THR A 174 4.18 2.45 -12.51
C THR A 174 4.37 3.34 -13.74
N HIS A 175 3.40 4.20 -14.05
CA HIS A 175 3.46 5.10 -15.20
C HIS A 175 4.50 6.23 -15.04
N ALA A 176 4.83 6.63 -13.81
CA ALA A 176 5.72 7.74 -13.52
C ALA A 176 7.21 7.35 -13.55
N PHE A 177 7.53 6.08 -13.30
CA PHE A 177 8.93 5.62 -13.35
C PHE A 177 9.55 5.73 -14.73
N LYS A 178 10.83 6.10 -14.82
CA LYS A 178 11.65 5.97 -16.02
C LYS A 178 11.88 4.49 -16.33
N LEU A 179 12.12 4.17 -17.62
CA LEU A 179 12.33 2.79 -18.07
C LEU A 179 13.54 2.13 -17.42
N GLU A 180 14.65 2.87 -17.29
CA GLU A 180 15.87 2.40 -16.64
C GLU A 180 15.65 2.07 -15.15
N ASP A 181 14.86 2.89 -14.46
CA ASP A 181 14.52 2.68 -13.04
C ASP A 181 13.68 1.41 -12.87
N LEU A 182 12.67 1.22 -13.72
CA LEU A 182 11.87 -0.02 -13.71
C LEU A 182 12.71 -1.26 -14.01
N LYS A 183 13.66 -1.16 -14.97
CA LYS A 183 14.61 -2.24 -15.24
C LYS A 183 15.46 -2.57 -14.01
N TYR A 184 15.97 -1.54 -13.33
CA TYR A 184 16.74 -1.72 -12.10
C TYR A 184 15.92 -2.35 -10.98
N LEU A 185 14.73 -1.78 -10.68
CA LEU A 185 13.84 -2.23 -9.62
C LEU A 185 13.40 -3.68 -9.84
N THR A 186 12.93 -4.02 -11.05
CA THR A 186 12.46 -5.38 -11.36
C THR A 186 13.58 -6.43 -11.43
N SER A 187 14.82 -6.02 -11.63
CA SER A 187 15.96 -6.97 -11.70
C SER A 187 16.63 -7.20 -10.35
N ASN A 188 16.35 -6.37 -9.33
CA ASN A 188 17.02 -6.45 -8.03
C ASN A 188 16.06 -6.70 -6.86
N ALA A 189 14.75 -6.52 -7.03
CA ALA A 189 13.79 -6.86 -5.99
C ALA A 189 13.75 -8.37 -5.75
N PHE A 190 13.57 -8.77 -4.50
CA PHE A 190 13.31 -10.16 -4.12
C PHE A 190 11.95 -10.63 -4.65
N GLY A 191 10.92 -9.79 -4.55
CA GLY A 191 9.58 -10.11 -5.02
C GLY A 191 8.83 -8.91 -5.57
N LEU A 192 7.73 -9.20 -6.28
CA LEU A 192 6.76 -8.23 -6.79
C LEU A 192 5.40 -8.50 -6.15
N ILE A 193 4.71 -7.46 -5.70
CA ILE A 193 3.30 -7.52 -5.31
C ILE A 193 2.56 -6.50 -6.16
N ALA A 194 1.64 -6.96 -7.01
CA ALA A 194 0.89 -6.08 -7.92
C ALA A 194 -0.44 -6.73 -8.32
N ASN A 195 -1.40 -5.93 -8.77
CA ASN A 195 -2.61 -6.45 -9.38
C ASN A 195 -2.42 -6.73 -10.89
N SER A 196 -3.37 -7.41 -11.51
CA SER A 196 -3.27 -7.78 -12.94
C SER A 196 -3.11 -6.59 -13.87
N TYR A 197 -3.72 -5.43 -13.54
CA TYR A 197 -3.57 -4.21 -14.33
C TYR A 197 -2.15 -3.64 -14.23
N GLU A 198 -1.61 -3.56 -13.02
CA GLU A 198 -0.26 -3.09 -12.74
C GLU A 198 0.80 -3.99 -13.40
N ILE A 199 0.59 -5.32 -13.39
CA ILE A 199 1.46 -6.28 -14.10
C ILE A 199 1.46 -6.02 -15.60
N LYS A 200 0.27 -5.85 -16.21
CA LYS A 200 0.16 -5.54 -17.65
C LYS A 200 0.86 -4.22 -17.98
N LEU A 201 0.71 -3.21 -17.13
CA LEU A 201 1.35 -1.91 -17.31
C LEU A 201 2.88 -2.01 -17.21
N LEU A 202 3.41 -2.77 -16.25
CA LEU A 202 4.84 -3.08 -16.13
C LEU A 202 5.37 -3.79 -17.38
N CYS A 203 4.67 -4.83 -17.85
CA CYS A 203 5.03 -5.57 -19.05
C CYS A 203 5.07 -4.67 -20.29
N SER A 204 4.05 -3.82 -20.46
CA SER A 204 3.97 -2.85 -21.55
C SER A 204 5.15 -1.88 -21.53
N LYS A 205 5.43 -1.27 -20.37
CA LYS A 205 6.53 -0.31 -20.20
C LYS A 205 7.92 -0.93 -20.40
N LEU A 206 8.12 -2.15 -19.90
CA LEU A 206 9.36 -2.89 -20.04
C LEU A 206 9.51 -3.56 -21.40
N LYS A 207 8.44 -3.61 -22.21
CA LYS A 207 8.36 -4.33 -23.50
C LYS A 207 8.72 -5.82 -23.35
N ILE A 208 8.19 -6.49 -22.34
CA ILE A 208 8.40 -7.92 -22.04
C ILE A 208 7.07 -8.62 -21.80
N SER A 209 7.04 -9.93 -21.99
CA SER A 209 5.89 -10.75 -21.61
C SER A 209 5.81 -10.97 -20.09
N GLU A 210 4.62 -11.32 -19.58
CA GLU A 210 4.44 -11.68 -18.18
C GLU A 210 5.34 -12.86 -17.76
N ASN A 211 5.55 -13.84 -18.64
CA ASN A 211 6.44 -14.97 -18.36
C ASN A 211 7.89 -14.52 -18.13
N ILE A 212 8.36 -13.52 -18.87
CA ILE A 212 9.69 -12.92 -18.65
C ILE A 212 9.69 -12.13 -17.34
N LEU A 213 8.64 -11.36 -17.06
CA LEU A 213 8.52 -10.61 -15.81
C LEU A 213 8.57 -11.54 -14.59
N ARG A 214 7.80 -12.64 -14.60
CA ARG A 214 7.75 -13.63 -13.49
C ARG A 214 9.13 -14.21 -13.17
N LYS A 215 9.97 -14.47 -14.16
CA LYS A 215 11.32 -15.03 -13.99
C LYS A 215 12.32 -14.05 -13.35
N LYS A 216 12.00 -12.75 -13.29
CA LYS A 216 12.89 -11.75 -12.69
C LYS A 216 12.88 -11.81 -11.16
N PHE A 217 11.82 -12.30 -10.53
CA PHE A 217 11.64 -12.32 -9.08
C PHE A 217 11.75 -13.73 -8.50
N ASN A 218 12.18 -13.84 -7.24
CA ASN A 218 12.08 -15.09 -6.49
C ASN A 218 10.61 -15.46 -6.25
N VAL A 219 9.77 -14.45 -6.08
CA VAL A 219 8.31 -14.58 -5.95
C VAL A 219 7.59 -13.39 -6.58
N MET A 220 6.52 -13.66 -7.32
CA MET A 220 5.59 -12.64 -7.79
C MET A 220 4.19 -12.99 -7.26
N ILE A 221 3.55 -12.01 -6.62
CA ILE A 221 2.20 -12.12 -6.07
C ILE A 221 1.29 -11.23 -6.90
N GLU A 222 0.35 -11.85 -7.61
CA GLU A 222 -0.68 -11.18 -8.39
C GLU A 222 -1.99 -11.17 -7.62
N THR A 223 -2.47 -10.00 -7.21
CA THR A 223 -3.76 -9.86 -6.53
C THR A 223 -4.89 -9.72 -7.55
N LEU A 224 -6.01 -10.43 -7.31
CA LEU A 224 -7.16 -10.56 -8.23
C LEU A 224 -8.47 -10.04 -7.62
N GLY A 225 -8.40 -9.24 -6.55
CA GLY A 225 -9.58 -8.76 -5.82
C GLY A 225 -10.39 -9.92 -5.23
N GLU A 226 -11.66 -10.01 -5.58
CA GLU A 226 -12.54 -11.11 -5.15
C GLU A 226 -12.10 -12.49 -5.67
N GLY A 227 -11.36 -12.54 -6.75
CA GLY A 227 -10.74 -13.76 -7.30
C GLY A 227 -9.56 -14.28 -6.47
N GLY A 228 -9.19 -13.65 -5.37
CA GLY A 228 -8.06 -14.07 -4.53
C GLY A 228 -6.71 -13.61 -5.07
N LEU A 229 -5.75 -14.51 -5.16
CA LEU A 229 -4.41 -14.17 -5.63
C LEU A 229 -3.66 -15.38 -6.21
N ASN A 230 -2.70 -15.10 -7.09
CA ASN A 230 -1.77 -16.08 -7.60
C ASN A 230 -0.35 -15.79 -7.06
N VAL A 231 0.32 -16.83 -6.61
CA VAL A 231 1.74 -16.80 -6.23
C VAL A 231 2.53 -17.53 -7.31
N TYR A 232 3.49 -16.86 -7.91
CA TYR A 232 4.42 -17.44 -8.88
C TYR A 232 5.82 -17.46 -8.28
N LYS A 233 6.42 -18.64 -8.15
CA LYS A 233 7.80 -18.80 -7.69
C LYS A 233 8.77 -18.88 -8.88
N LYS A 234 9.99 -18.45 -8.69
CA LYS A 234 11.05 -18.54 -9.71
C LYS A 234 11.26 -19.97 -10.24
N SER A 235 10.96 -20.98 -9.43
CA SER A 235 10.99 -22.38 -9.78
C SER A 235 9.93 -22.80 -10.82
N GLY A 236 9.01 -21.89 -11.19
CA GLY A 236 7.89 -22.17 -12.11
C GLY A 236 6.61 -22.63 -11.40
N VAL A 237 6.66 -22.88 -10.10
CA VAL A 237 5.46 -23.25 -9.32
C VAL A 237 4.48 -22.07 -9.27
N LYS A 238 3.21 -22.36 -9.59
CA LYS A 238 2.08 -21.44 -9.41
C LYS A 238 1.14 -22.01 -8.36
N THR A 239 0.80 -21.20 -7.37
CA THR A 239 -0.21 -21.51 -6.35
C THR A 239 -1.31 -20.46 -6.41
N HIS A 240 -2.57 -20.89 -6.40
CA HIS A 240 -3.72 -20.00 -6.25
C HIS A 240 -4.21 -20.04 -4.81
N ILE A 241 -4.48 -18.86 -4.24
CA ILE A 241 -5.07 -18.71 -2.90
C ILE A 241 -6.39 -17.96 -3.05
N GLN A 242 -7.47 -18.56 -2.61
CA GLN A 242 -8.80 -17.96 -2.68
C GLN A 242 -8.92 -16.75 -1.76
N SER A 243 -9.74 -15.80 -2.15
CA SER A 243 -10.15 -14.70 -1.27
C SER A 243 -10.99 -15.24 -0.10
N VAL A 244 -10.95 -14.52 1.01
CA VAL A 244 -11.86 -14.81 2.13
C VAL A 244 -13.13 -13.97 1.95
N LYS A 245 -14.29 -14.62 1.97
CA LYS A 245 -15.57 -13.94 1.83
C LYS A 245 -15.79 -12.95 2.98
N PRO A 246 -16.00 -11.66 2.71
CA PRO A 246 -16.34 -10.69 3.75
C PRO A 246 -17.77 -10.88 4.27
N LEU A 247 -18.03 -10.48 5.52
CA LEU A 247 -19.38 -10.44 6.08
C LEU A 247 -20.24 -9.38 5.38
N LYS A 248 -19.60 -8.27 5.02
CA LYS A 248 -20.20 -7.17 4.23
C LYS A 248 -19.08 -6.42 3.50
N ILE A 249 -19.43 -5.84 2.36
CA ILE A 249 -18.53 -4.94 1.61
C ILE A 249 -18.95 -3.52 1.95
N ILE A 250 -18.03 -2.75 2.58
CA ILE A 250 -18.28 -1.35 2.96
C ILE A 250 -17.40 -0.41 2.13
N ASP A 251 -16.08 -0.70 2.08
CA ASP A 251 -15.14 0.19 1.42
C ASP A 251 -13.92 -0.63 0.92
N PRO A 252 -13.71 -0.75 -0.39
CA PRO A 252 -12.59 -1.50 -0.96
C PRO A 252 -11.25 -0.74 -0.91
N THR A 253 -11.26 0.57 -0.59
CA THR A 253 -10.03 1.39 -0.55
C THR A 253 -9.04 0.85 0.47
N GLY A 254 -7.78 0.68 0.08
CA GLY A 254 -6.71 0.19 0.96
C GLY A 254 -6.73 -1.31 1.26
N CYS A 255 -7.59 -2.11 0.60
CA CYS A 255 -7.54 -3.58 0.73
C CYS A 255 -6.20 -4.17 0.25
N GLY A 256 -5.61 -3.58 -0.79
CA GLY A 256 -4.28 -3.94 -1.26
C GLY A 256 -3.19 -3.67 -0.21
N ASP A 257 -3.26 -2.54 0.48
CA ASP A 257 -2.34 -2.18 1.57
C ASP A 257 -2.53 -3.12 2.77
N ALA A 258 -3.78 -3.45 3.09
CA ALA A 258 -4.10 -4.39 4.16
C ALA A 258 -3.57 -5.80 3.85
N PHE A 259 -3.69 -6.26 2.61
CA PHE A 259 -3.07 -7.49 2.16
C PHE A 259 -1.56 -7.47 2.39
N ARG A 260 -0.88 -6.40 1.97
CA ARG A 260 0.57 -6.23 2.12
C ARG A 260 0.99 -6.23 3.59
N GLY A 261 0.27 -5.50 4.45
CA GLY A 261 0.55 -5.46 5.89
C GLY A 261 0.46 -6.84 6.54
N GLY A 262 -0.63 -7.58 6.28
CA GLY A 262 -0.80 -8.95 6.78
C GLY A 262 0.21 -9.95 6.20
N PHE A 263 0.48 -9.88 4.89
CA PHE A 263 1.50 -10.70 4.22
C PHE A 263 2.88 -10.51 4.86
N LEU A 264 3.29 -9.26 5.04
CA LEU A 264 4.59 -8.94 5.64
C LEU A 264 4.68 -9.37 7.11
N ALA A 265 3.58 -9.29 7.87
CA ALA A 265 3.53 -9.81 9.25
C ALA A 265 3.76 -11.33 9.28
N GLY A 266 3.12 -12.09 8.40
CA GLY A 266 3.37 -13.52 8.26
C GLY A 266 4.81 -13.83 7.87
N LEU A 267 5.35 -13.09 6.89
CA LEU A 267 6.73 -13.26 6.43
C LEU A 267 7.75 -12.99 7.54
N THR A 268 7.57 -11.91 8.32
CA THR A 268 8.44 -11.56 9.46
C THR A 268 8.38 -12.63 10.56
N LYS A 269 7.28 -13.37 10.66
CA LYS A 269 7.17 -14.53 11.57
C LYS A 269 7.79 -15.82 11.00
N GLY A 270 8.43 -15.76 9.84
CA GLY A 270 9.08 -16.92 9.22
C GLY A 270 8.11 -17.89 8.54
N LEU A 271 6.87 -17.48 8.28
CA LEU A 271 5.92 -18.31 7.57
C LEU A 271 6.28 -18.46 6.09
N SER A 272 5.81 -19.52 5.45
CA SER A 272 5.94 -19.66 4.00
C SER A 272 5.22 -18.51 3.26
N ILE A 273 5.61 -18.28 2.01
CA ILE A 273 4.97 -17.26 1.17
C ILE A 273 3.45 -17.49 1.08
N GLU A 274 3.04 -18.75 0.91
CA GLU A 274 1.62 -19.12 0.79
C GLU A 274 0.86 -18.86 2.10
N GLN A 275 1.42 -19.23 3.25
CA GLN A 275 0.83 -18.94 4.55
C GLN A 275 0.74 -17.43 4.79
N SER A 276 1.81 -16.69 4.49
CA SER A 276 1.82 -15.23 4.59
C SER A 276 0.77 -14.57 3.68
N CYS A 277 0.57 -15.09 2.48
CA CYS A 277 -0.49 -14.65 1.57
C CYS A 277 -1.90 -14.89 2.13
N LYS A 278 -2.15 -16.02 2.80
CA LYS A 278 -3.43 -16.29 3.48
C LYS A 278 -3.68 -15.29 4.63
N ILE A 279 -2.64 -14.96 5.41
CA ILE A 279 -2.70 -13.91 6.44
C ILE A 279 -3.08 -12.56 5.77
N GLY A 280 -2.40 -12.18 4.69
CA GLY A 280 -2.71 -10.97 3.94
C GLY A 280 -4.14 -10.94 3.40
N ALA A 281 -4.62 -12.04 2.79
CA ALA A 281 -5.97 -12.14 2.27
C ALA A 281 -7.05 -11.95 3.36
N LEU A 282 -6.85 -12.54 4.53
CA LEU A 282 -7.77 -12.35 5.65
C LEU A 282 -7.69 -10.92 6.22
N THR A 283 -6.50 -10.30 6.28
CA THR A 283 -6.35 -8.91 6.72
C THR A 283 -7.11 -7.96 5.80
N ALA A 284 -6.99 -8.14 4.48
CA ALA A 284 -7.77 -7.39 3.50
C ALA A 284 -9.28 -7.57 3.68
N THR A 285 -9.72 -8.76 4.11
CA THR A 285 -11.13 -9.03 4.40
C THR A 285 -11.63 -8.25 5.62
N TYR A 286 -10.85 -8.13 6.68
CA TYR A 286 -11.19 -7.26 7.82
C TYR A 286 -11.29 -5.79 7.41
N LYS A 287 -10.40 -5.36 6.48
CA LYS A 287 -10.39 -3.98 5.99
C LYS A 287 -11.66 -3.64 5.20
N ILE A 288 -12.06 -4.45 4.23
CA ILE A 288 -13.19 -4.15 3.35
C ILE A 288 -14.52 -4.02 4.12
N GLU A 289 -14.59 -4.57 5.33
CA GLU A 289 -15.75 -4.53 6.23
C GLU A 289 -15.87 -3.22 7.05
N LYS A 290 -14.96 -2.27 6.86
CA LYS A 290 -14.93 -1.00 7.58
C LYS A 290 -14.62 0.17 6.65
N PRO A 291 -15.20 1.37 6.89
CA PRO A 291 -14.89 2.56 6.12
C PRO A 291 -13.48 3.08 6.45
N GLY A 292 -12.81 3.67 5.47
CA GLY A 292 -11.45 4.20 5.59
C GLY A 292 -10.39 3.10 5.73
N THR A 293 -9.13 3.45 5.56
CA THR A 293 -8.04 2.49 5.39
C THR A 293 -7.46 1.97 6.70
N GLN A 294 -7.72 2.64 7.86
CA GLN A 294 -7.11 2.37 9.16
C GLN A 294 -8.13 2.31 10.31
N ASN A 295 -9.36 1.87 10.05
CA ASN A 295 -10.45 1.85 11.04
C ASN A 295 -10.91 0.44 11.45
N HIS A 296 -10.32 -0.61 10.86
CA HIS A 296 -10.59 -2.00 11.23
C HIS A 296 -9.61 -2.46 12.31
N LYS A 297 -10.07 -3.35 13.16
CA LYS A 297 -9.28 -3.97 14.21
C LYS A 297 -9.73 -5.42 14.41
N PHE A 298 -8.87 -6.22 14.96
CA PHE A 298 -9.15 -7.58 15.41
C PHE A 298 -8.20 -7.97 16.54
N THR A 299 -8.61 -8.89 17.37
CA THR A 299 -7.71 -9.60 18.28
C THR A 299 -7.06 -10.79 17.57
N LEU A 300 -5.89 -11.23 18.00
CA LEU A 300 -5.25 -12.41 17.43
C LEU A 300 -6.13 -13.68 17.57
N ALA A 301 -6.93 -13.76 18.62
CA ALA A 301 -7.86 -14.88 18.82
C ALA A 301 -8.98 -14.88 17.76
N GLU A 302 -9.61 -13.72 17.52
CA GLU A 302 -10.62 -13.57 16.46
C GLU A 302 -10.03 -13.87 15.08
N PHE A 303 -8.83 -13.35 14.81
CA PHE A 303 -8.13 -13.58 13.55
C PHE A 303 -7.86 -15.06 13.32
N ARG A 304 -7.29 -15.77 14.31
CA ARG A 304 -7.03 -17.21 14.24
C ARG A 304 -8.31 -18.01 14.02
N GLY A 305 -9.38 -17.67 14.73
CA GLY A 305 -10.68 -18.32 14.58
C GLY A 305 -11.26 -18.17 13.17
N ARG A 306 -11.18 -16.96 12.61
CA ARG A 306 -11.66 -16.68 11.25
C ARG A 306 -10.76 -17.33 10.18
N TYR A 307 -9.44 -17.32 10.39
CA TYR A 307 -8.47 -17.99 9.52
C TYR A 307 -8.78 -19.49 9.41
N LYS A 308 -8.96 -20.17 10.54
CA LYS A 308 -9.31 -21.61 10.57
C LYS A 308 -10.61 -21.91 9.82
N LYS A 309 -11.62 -21.05 9.96
CA LYS A 309 -12.89 -21.19 9.23
C LYS A 309 -12.71 -21.01 7.73
N ALA A 310 -11.89 -20.02 7.31
CA ALA A 310 -11.68 -19.67 5.91
C ALA A 310 -10.82 -20.69 5.15
N PHE A 311 -9.70 -21.12 5.74
CA PHE A 311 -8.69 -21.93 5.05
C PHE A 311 -8.70 -23.40 5.47
N LYS A 312 -9.55 -23.81 6.44
CA LYS A 312 -9.65 -25.18 6.97
C LYS A 312 -8.35 -25.74 7.56
N GLU A 313 -7.47 -24.84 8.01
CA GLU A 313 -6.19 -25.17 8.66
C GLU A 313 -5.97 -24.26 9.87
N ASN A 314 -5.05 -24.65 10.76
CA ASN A 314 -4.70 -23.81 11.92
C ASN A 314 -3.83 -22.63 11.46
N CYS A 315 -4.08 -21.46 12.05
CA CYS A 315 -3.26 -20.28 11.82
C CYS A 315 -1.92 -20.42 12.58
N SER A 316 -0.82 -20.26 11.85
CA SER A 316 0.54 -20.44 12.42
C SER A 316 1.12 -19.17 13.06
N ILE A 317 0.30 -18.10 13.24
CA ILE A 317 0.69 -16.88 13.96
C ILE A 317 -0.04 -16.73 15.26
#